data_13109b27a7e16ba01040bae72084bc56
#
_entry.id   13109b27a7e16ba01040bae72084bc56
#
_cell.length_a   1.000
_cell.length_b   1.000
_cell.length_c   1.000
_cell.angle_alpha   90.00
_cell.angle_beta   90.00
_cell.angle_gamma   90.00
#
_symmetry.space_group_name_H-M   'P 1'
#
loop_
_entity.id
_entity.type
_entity.pdbx_description
1 polymer ?
#
loop_
_entity_poly.entity_id
_entity_poly.type
_entity_poly.pdbx_seq_one_letter_code
_entity_poly.pdbx_strand_id
1 'polypeptide(L)'
;MGKKSSSNSTSLSIFNPKYYLKKPQQLVLVIFGFISLVLLVSDRQNLTSDHQEEVLRLNEELARLKLQLEDFNVRVKWSAGLDSADISKDDDDDPVSVERREKVKEAMLHAWTSYEKYAWGHDELQPQTRNGVDSFGSLGATLVDSLDTLFIMGLHEQFQRAKEWVANSLDFNKDYVASVFETTIRVVGGLLSAYDLSGDKIFLEKAKDIADRLLPAWNSPSGIPYNRINLAHGSAHNFGWTGGNSILADSGTEQLEFIALSQRTKDPKYQEKVEKVVKELQKTFPADGLLPIYINPRSGTAAYSTITFGAMGDSFYEYLLKVWIQGNKTEAVKHYREMWETSMKGLQSLVRKTTPSSFTYICEKNGNFLSDKMDELACFAPGMLALGSKGYGSGEAEKILSLAEELGCWDQEYWLSHKGILGNYGNLKDAFAESLLAWPKVELAWTCYNFYQLTPTKLAGENYYFHPGQDMNVGTSWNILRPETVESLFYLWRVTGNKTYQEWGWNIFQAFEKNSRLETGYVGLKDVNSGIKDNMMQSFFLAETLKYLYLLFSPTSVISLDEWVFNTEAHPLRIVTRGDLHQENFQVDRQQKLPIHFRGRKEGRLGYN
;
A
#
# COMPACT_ATOMS: atom_id res chain seq x y z
N MET A 1 86.63 -27.83 18.60
CA MET A 1 86.29 -29.26 18.84
C MET A 1 84.86 -29.47 18.30
N GLY A 2 84.84 -30.15 17.17
CA GLY A 2 83.65 -30.44 16.43
C GLY A 2 82.92 -31.67 16.87
N LYS A 3 81.64 -31.75 16.56
CA LYS A 3 80.98 -33.02 16.29
C LYS A 3 79.97 -32.87 15.19
N LYS A 4 80.20 -33.63 14.11
CA LYS A 4 79.26 -33.79 12.98
C LYS A 4 78.04 -34.57 13.48
N SER A 5 76.83 -34.14 13.09
CA SER A 5 75.63 -34.95 13.15
C SER A 5 75.31 -35.47 11.75
N SER A 6 75.27 -36.78 11.62
CA SER A 6 74.84 -37.45 10.37
C SER A 6 73.34 -37.37 10.16
N SER A 7 72.95 -36.91 9.04
CA SER A 7 71.55 -36.99 8.56
C SER A 7 71.33 -38.37 7.92
N ASN A 8 70.43 -39.16 8.52
CA ASN A 8 69.93 -40.39 7.91
C ASN A 8 68.90 -40.05 6.85
N SER A 9 69.22 -40.30 5.61
CA SER A 9 68.31 -40.31 4.48
C SER A 9 67.54 -41.63 4.43
N THR A 10 66.32 -41.67 4.94
CA THR A 10 65.37 -42.77 4.75
C THR A 10 64.14 -42.28 3.99
N SER A 11 64.31 -41.92 2.73
CA SER A 11 63.22 -41.69 1.85
C SER A 11 63.61 -41.83 0.39
N LEU A 12 63.50 -43.07 -0.13
CA LEU A 12 63.51 -43.33 -1.59
C LEU A 12 63.30 -44.81 -1.95
N SER A 13 62.99 -45.69 -1.01
CA SER A 13 62.81 -47.13 -1.33
C SER A 13 61.36 -47.51 -1.71
N ILE A 14 60.38 -46.63 -1.51
CA ILE A 14 58.93 -46.87 -1.77
C ILE A 14 58.57 -46.78 -3.26
N PHE A 15 59.39 -46.16 -4.09
CA PHE A 15 59.16 -46.02 -5.53
C PHE A 15 59.92 -46.99 -6.43
N ASN A 16 60.57 -48.09 -5.84
CA ASN A 16 61.30 -49.06 -6.64
C ASN A 16 60.37 -50.22 -7.07
N PRO A 17 60.07 -50.39 -8.37
CA PRO A 17 59.15 -51.45 -8.84
C PRO A 17 59.57 -52.86 -8.47
N LYS A 18 60.87 -53.11 -8.34
CA LYS A 18 61.39 -54.40 -7.95
C LYS A 18 61.10 -54.81 -6.49
N TYR A 19 60.69 -53.85 -5.63
CA TYR A 19 60.28 -54.14 -4.25
C TYR A 19 58.93 -54.84 -4.20
N TYR A 20 58.00 -54.43 -5.04
CA TYR A 20 56.62 -54.91 -5.10
C TYR A 20 56.46 -56.25 -5.82
N LEU A 21 57.39 -56.58 -6.74
CA LEU A 21 57.42 -57.89 -7.39
C LEU A 21 57.71 -59.06 -6.42
N LYS A 22 58.28 -58.81 -5.23
CA LYS A 22 58.52 -59.82 -4.17
C LYS A 22 57.37 -59.90 -3.16
N LYS A 23 56.36 -59.04 -3.25
CA LYS A 23 55.19 -58.98 -2.33
C LYS A 23 53.89 -58.67 -3.12
N PRO A 24 53.36 -59.66 -3.82
CA PRO A 24 52.21 -59.41 -4.76
C PRO A 24 50.98 -58.84 -4.08
N GLN A 25 50.74 -59.16 -2.80
CA GLN A 25 49.60 -58.57 -2.05
C GLN A 25 49.77 -57.07 -1.81
N GLN A 26 50.96 -56.56 -1.63
CA GLN A 26 51.21 -55.11 -1.47
C GLN A 26 51.14 -54.38 -2.81
N LEU A 27 51.48 -55.02 -3.93
CA LEU A 27 51.34 -54.48 -5.28
C LEU A 27 49.86 -54.30 -5.63
N VAL A 28 48.99 -55.24 -5.28
CA VAL A 28 47.55 -55.17 -5.49
C VAL A 28 46.94 -53.99 -4.71
N LEU A 29 47.34 -53.80 -3.44
CA LEU A 29 46.86 -52.65 -2.63
C LEU A 29 47.31 -51.29 -3.18
N VAL A 30 48.53 -51.18 -3.71
CA VAL A 30 49.04 -49.96 -4.33
C VAL A 30 48.31 -49.66 -5.64
N ILE A 31 48.05 -50.69 -6.47
CA ILE A 31 47.31 -50.56 -7.72
C ILE A 31 45.85 -50.17 -7.41
N PHE A 32 45.23 -50.81 -6.39
CA PHE A 32 43.85 -50.49 -6.01
C PHE A 32 43.73 -49.06 -5.44
N GLY A 33 44.70 -48.63 -4.62
CA GLY A 33 44.78 -47.25 -4.11
C GLY A 33 44.97 -46.22 -5.22
N PHE A 34 45.79 -46.55 -6.25
CA PHE A 34 46.02 -45.68 -7.39
C PHE A 34 44.77 -45.57 -8.29
N ILE A 35 44.08 -46.69 -8.55
CA ILE A 35 42.82 -46.71 -9.30
C ILE A 35 41.72 -45.91 -8.57
N SER A 36 41.59 -46.10 -7.24
CA SER A 36 40.65 -45.35 -6.42
C SER A 36 40.95 -43.84 -6.41
N LEU A 37 42.24 -43.47 -6.38
CA LEU A 37 42.64 -42.05 -6.44
C LEU A 37 42.39 -41.44 -7.83
N VAL A 38 42.62 -42.20 -8.90
CA VAL A 38 42.32 -41.74 -10.29
C VAL A 38 40.82 -41.59 -10.48
N LEU A 39 40.00 -42.51 -9.96
CA LEU A 39 38.53 -42.38 -10.03
C LEU A 39 38.04 -41.20 -9.22
N LEU A 40 38.56 -40.95 -8.03
CA LEU A 40 38.21 -39.79 -7.20
C LEU A 40 38.62 -38.45 -7.83
N VAL A 41 39.78 -38.41 -8.50
CA VAL A 41 40.23 -37.20 -9.23
C VAL A 41 39.42 -36.98 -10.51
N SER A 42 39.10 -38.08 -11.22
CA SER A 42 38.22 -38.00 -12.41
C SER A 42 36.81 -37.53 -12.06
N ASP A 43 36.23 -38.05 -10.99
CA ASP A 43 34.91 -37.63 -10.47
C ASP A 43 34.91 -36.15 -10.04
N ARG A 44 35.99 -35.71 -9.36
CA ARG A 44 36.15 -34.30 -9.01
C ARG A 44 36.33 -33.39 -10.23
N GLN A 45 37.01 -33.83 -11.26
CA GLN A 45 37.20 -33.07 -12.49
C GLN A 45 35.90 -32.96 -13.29
N ASN A 46 35.11 -34.03 -13.35
CA ASN A 46 33.78 -33.98 -13.98
C ASN A 46 32.81 -33.09 -13.20
N LEU A 47 32.76 -33.17 -11.85
CA LEU A 47 31.94 -32.29 -11.01
C LEU A 47 32.33 -30.82 -11.15
N THR A 48 33.62 -30.50 -11.29
CA THR A 48 34.08 -29.11 -11.48
C THR A 48 33.81 -28.63 -12.90
N SER A 49 33.81 -29.51 -13.91
CA SER A 49 33.49 -29.18 -15.30
C SER A 49 31.99 -28.86 -15.42
N ASP A 50 31.12 -29.68 -14.87
CA ASP A 50 29.67 -29.48 -14.90
C ASP A 50 29.26 -28.22 -14.14
N HIS A 51 29.91 -27.98 -12.97
CA HIS A 51 29.70 -26.71 -12.23
C HIS A 51 30.25 -25.48 -12.98
N GLN A 52 31.36 -25.59 -13.70
CA GLN A 52 31.87 -24.49 -14.50
C GLN A 52 30.97 -24.20 -15.71
N GLU A 53 30.40 -25.21 -16.33
CA GLU A 53 29.47 -25.07 -17.44
C GLU A 53 28.14 -24.46 -16.98
N GLU A 54 27.65 -24.85 -15.80
CA GLU A 54 26.45 -24.28 -15.18
C GLU A 54 26.66 -22.82 -14.72
N VAL A 55 27.81 -22.49 -14.15
CA VAL A 55 28.20 -21.11 -13.79
C VAL A 55 28.35 -20.24 -15.02
N LEU A 56 28.90 -20.76 -16.13
CA LEU A 56 28.96 -20.05 -17.40
C LEU A 56 27.57 -19.76 -17.95
N ARG A 57 26.70 -20.76 -17.95
CA ARG A 57 25.30 -20.62 -18.40
C ARG A 57 24.52 -19.61 -17.57
N LEU A 58 24.66 -19.66 -16.22
CA LEU A 58 24.02 -18.69 -15.33
C LEU A 58 24.57 -17.29 -15.51
N ASN A 59 25.86 -17.12 -15.80
CA ASN A 59 26.44 -15.82 -16.09
C ASN A 59 25.99 -15.26 -17.44
N GLU A 60 25.80 -16.10 -18.46
CA GLU A 60 25.24 -15.70 -19.74
C GLU A 60 23.76 -15.29 -19.60
N GLU A 61 22.99 -16.01 -18.80
CA GLU A 61 21.60 -15.68 -18.50
C GLU A 61 21.49 -14.38 -17.69
N LEU A 62 22.38 -14.18 -16.72
CA LEU A 62 22.49 -12.94 -15.94
C LEU A 62 22.90 -11.75 -16.84
N ALA A 63 23.81 -11.94 -17.77
CA ALA A 63 24.19 -10.91 -18.73
C ALA A 63 23.02 -10.56 -19.68
N ARG A 64 22.27 -11.56 -20.11
CA ARG A 64 21.08 -11.37 -20.94
C ARG A 64 19.96 -10.64 -20.18
N LEU A 65 19.72 -10.97 -18.91
CA LEU A 65 18.75 -10.29 -18.05
C LEU A 65 19.19 -8.85 -17.77
N LYS A 66 20.48 -8.59 -17.55
CA LYS A 66 21.01 -7.23 -17.38
C LYS A 66 20.80 -6.38 -18.64
N LEU A 67 21.06 -6.93 -19.84
CA LEU A 67 20.79 -6.25 -21.10
C LEU A 67 19.29 -5.98 -21.32
N GLN A 68 18.42 -6.91 -20.91
CA GLN A 68 16.98 -6.72 -20.96
C GLN A 68 16.52 -5.64 -19.96
N LEU A 69 17.13 -5.59 -18.78
CA LEU A 69 16.86 -4.57 -17.77
C LEU A 69 17.35 -3.18 -18.22
N GLU A 70 18.53 -3.10 -18.85
CA GLU A 70 19.04 -1.85 -19.44
C GLU A 70 18.14 -1.36 -20.59
N ASP A 71 17.70 -2.25 -21.48
CA ASP A 71 16.78 -1.91 -22.56
C ASP A 71 15.40 -1.49 -22.01
N PHE A 72 14.93 -2.15 -20.96
CA PHE A 72 13.72 -1.77 -20.24
C PHE A 72 13.86 -0.40 -19.56
N ASN A 73 14.96 -0.15 -18.86
CA ASN A 73 15.23 1.13 -18.21
C ASN A 73 15.40 2.28 -19.22
N VAL A 74 16.01 2.01 -20.38
CA VAL A 74 16.08 2.97 -21.50
C VAL A 74 14.67 3.25 -22.02
N ARG A 75 13.83 2.24 -22.21
CA ARG A 75 12.44 2.42 -22.67
C ARG A 75 11.56 3.17 -21.66
N VAL A 76 11.73 2.90 -20.36
CA VAL A 76 11.04 3.64 -19.29
C VAL A 76 11.47 5.10 -19.27
N LYS A 77 12.77 5.40 -19.44
CA LYS A 77 13.28 6.78 -19.57
C LYS A 77 12.74 7.51 -20.81
N TRP A 78 12.61 6.80 -21.93
CA TRP A 78 12.05 7.37 -23.18
C TRP A 78 10.53 7.56 -23.11
N SER A 79 9.80 6.67 -22.44
CA SER A 79 8.35 6.80 -22.27
C SER A 79 7.95 7.89 -21.26
N ALA A 80 8.86 8.30 -20.38
CA ALA A 80 8.61 9.34 -19.37
C ALA A 80 8.90 10.77 -19.87
N GLY A 81 9.42 10.96 -21.10
CA GLY A 81 9.66 12.29 -21.66
C GLY A 81 10.63 13.16 -20.84
N LEU A 82 11.54 12.55 -20.11
CA LEU A 82 12.53 13.22 -19.26
C LEU A 82 13.78 13.51 -20.10
N ASP A 83 13.80 14.68 -20.73
CA ASP A 83 15.04 15.31 -21.15
C ASP A 83 15.87 15.64 -19.90
N SER A 84 17.16 15.35 -20.02
CA SER A 84 18.18 15.48 -19.00
C SER A 84 18.23 16.88 -18.36
N ALA A 85 17.60 17.05 -17.22
CA ALA A 85 17.90 18.14 -16.30
C ALA A 85 18.02 17.57 -14.89
N ASP A 86 19.23 17.61 -14.36
CA ASP A 86 19.63 17.44 -12.95
C ASP A 86 18.74 16.54 -12.07
N ILE A 87 18.90 15.23 -12.21
CA ILE A 87 18.55 14.31 -11.13
C ILE A 87 19.68 14.42 -10.10
N SER A 88 19.42 15.12 -9.02
CA SER A 88 20.29 15.10 -7.84
C SER A 88 20.50 13.65 -7.40
N LYS A 89 21.74 13.27 -7.10
CA LYS A 89 22.21 11.93 -6.73
C LYS A 89 21.74 11.44 -5.34
N ASP A 90 20.59 11.88 -4.82
CA ASP A 90 20.18 11.65 -3.43
C ASP A 90 19.07 10.59 -3.23
N ASP A 91 18.68 9.84 -4.28
CA ASP A 91 17.74 8.72 -4.14
C ASP A 91 18.42 7.36 -4.43
N ASP A 92 19.57 7.12 -3.83
CA ASP A 92 20.11 5.76 -3.77
C ASP A 92 19.22 4.94 -2.83
N ASP A 93 18.57 3.90 -3.38
CA ASP A 93 17.79 2.91 -2.64
C ASP A 93 18.61 2.40 -1.44
N ASP A 94 18.24 2.80 -0.24
CA ASP A 94 18.80 2.29 1.00
C ASP A 94 18.66 0.74 1.01
N PRO A 95 19.75 -0.04 1.12
CA PRO A 95 19.69 -1.49 1.07
C PRO A 95 18.66 -2.11 2.02
N VAL A 96 18.44 -1.51 3.19
CA VAL A 96 17.43 -1.97 4.16
C VAL A 96 16.02 -1.75 3.60
N SER A 97 15.77 -0.61 3.00
CA SER A 97 14.47 -0.32 2.36
C SER A 97 14.22 -1.25 1.17
N VAL A 98 15.24 -1.56 0.37
CA VAL A 98 15.14 -2.54 -0.73
C VAL A 98 14.76 -3.92 -0.20
N GLU A 99 15.46 -4.43 0.81
CA GLU A 99 15.16 -5.74 1.41
C GLU A 99 13.73 -5.79 1.96
N ARG A 100 13.31 -4.76 2.71
CA ARG A 100 11.96 -4.68 3.28
C ARG A 100 10.89 -4.62 2.20
N ARG A 101 11.11 -3.83 1.15
CA ARG A 101 10.23 -3.73 -0.01
C ARG A 101 10.02 -5.08 -0.71
N GLU A 102 11.11 -5.83 -0.94
CA GLU A 102 11.02 -7.15 -1.54
C GLU A 102 10.29 -8.16 -0.63
N LYS A 103 10.44 -8.07 0.69
CA LYS A 103 9.66 -8.90 1.63
C LYS A 103 8.16 -8.59 1.58
N VAL A 104 7.77 -7.33 1.46
CA VAL A 104 6.36 -6.96 1.27
C VAL A 104 5.84 -7.48 -0.08
N LYS A 105 6.64 -7.40 -1.14
CA LYS A 105 6.30 -7.97 -2.46
C LYS A 105 6.14 -9.50 -2.41
N GLU A 106 7.01 -10.21 -1.67
CA GLU A 106 6.86 -11.66 -1.42
C GLU A 106 5.53 -11.96 -0.69
N ALA A 107 5.15 -11.13 0.30
CA ALA A 107 3.87 -11.25 1.00
C ALA A 107 2.67 -11.02 0.07
N MET A 108 2.74 -10.01 -0.80
CA MET A 108 1.72 -9.76 -1.82
C MET A 108 1.58 -10.96 -2.77
N LEU A 109 2.69 -11.49 -3.26
CA LEU A 109 2.67 -12.65 -4.16
C LEU A 109 2.09 -13.89 -3.45
N HIS A 110 2.41 -14.10 -2.18
CA HIS A 110 1.84 -15.18 -1.38
C HIS A 110 0.31 -15.03 -1.19
N ALA A 111 -0.16 -13.82 -0.83
CA ALA A 111 -1.58 -13.53 -0.69
C ALA A 111 -2.33 -13.74 -2.01
N TRP A 112 -1.79 -13.16 -3.10
CA TRP A 112 -2.37 -13.24 -4.43
C TRP A 112 -2.44 -14.67 -4.97
N THR A 113 -1.35 -15.43 -4.91
CA THR A 113 -1.35 -16.83 -5.41
C THR A 113 -2.28 -17.73 -4.62
N SER A 114 -2.49 -17.43 -3.34
CA SER A 114 -3.50 -18.12 -2.53
C SER A 114 -4.91 -17.76 -2.97
N TYR A 115 -5.19 -16.48 -3.24
CA TYR A 115 -6.47 -16.05 -3.82
C TYR A 115 -6.70 -16.68 -5.21
N GLU A 116 -5.71 -16.63 -6.10
CA GLU A 116 -5.82 -17.28 -7.43
C GLU A 116 -6.18 -18.77 -7.33
N LYS A 117 -5.59 -19.45 -6.37
CA LYS A 117 -5.76 -20.89 -6.24
C LYS A 117 -7.10 -21.30 -5.65
N TYR A 118 -7.66 -20.51 -4.72
CA TYR A 118 -8.79 -20.95 -3.90
C TYR A 118 -10.05 -20.09 -4.03
N ALA A 119 -9.92 -18.86 -4.54
CA ALA A 119 -11.02 -17.90 -4.59
C ALA A 119 -11.08 -17.10 -5.89
N TRP A 120 -10.49 -17.59 -6.99
CA TRP A 120 -10.43 -16.83 -8.24
C TRP A 120 -11.81 -16.39 -8.74
N GLY A 121 -11.96 -15.07 -8.87
CA GLY A 121 -13.21 -14.46 -9.32
C GLY A 121 -14.28 -14.27 -8.25
N HIS A 122 -14.10 -14.82 -7.04
CA HIS A 122 -14.89 -14.46 -5.87
C HIS A 122 -14.41 -13.14 -5.26
N ASP A 123 -15.23 -12.53 -4.42
CA ASP A 123 -14.89 -11.24 -3.83
C ASP A 123 -13.73 -11.35 -2.85
N GLU A 124 -13.71 -12.34 -1.97
CA GLU A 124 -12.66 -12.50 -0.97
C GLU A 124 -12.30 -13.97 -0.72
N LEU A 125 -11.10 -14.18 -0.18
CA LEU A 125 -10.61 -15.52 0.19
C LEU A 125 -10.88 -15.80 1.67
N GLN A 126 -11.34 -17.01 1.96
CA GLN A 126 -11.36 -17.60 3.29
C GLN A 126 -10.20 -18.61 3.43
N PRO A 127 -9.03 -18.18 3.95
CA PRO A 127 -7.82 -18.99 3.88
C PRO A 127 -7.86 -20.28 4.68
N GLN A 128 -8.51 -20.32 5.86
CA GLN A 128 -8.57 -21.53 6.68
C GLN A 128 -9.41 -22.63 6.03
N THR A 129 -10.49 -22.25 5.34
CA THR A 129 -11.38 -23.18 4.65
C THR A 129 -11.05 -23.38 3.17
N ARG A 130 -10.15 -22.56 2.62
CA ARG A 130 -9.68 -22.62 1.23
C ARG A 130 -10.82 -22.47 0.22
N ASN A 131 -11.69 -21.51 0.43
CA ASN A 131 -12.81 -21.20 -0.48
C ASN A 131 -12.96 -19.68 -0.65
N GLY A 132 -13.63 -19.30 -1.75
CA GLY A 132 -14.06 -17.93 -1.97
C GLY A 132 -15.38 -17.62 -1.27
N VAL A 133 -15.63 -16.35 -1.02
CA VAL A 133 -16.88 -15.78 -0.53
C VAL A 133 -17.22 -14.53 -1.31
N ASP A 134 -18.52 -14.31 -1.54
CA ASP A 134 -19.03 -13.20 -2.35
C ASP A 134 -19.67 -12.13 -1.47
N SER A 135 -18.83 -11.42 -0.71
CA SER A 135 -19.22 -10.37 0.24
C SER A 135 -19.70 -9.07 -0.45
N PHE A 136 -19.31 -8.84 -1.70
CA PHE A 136 -19.66 -7.69 -2.53
C PHE A 136 -20.53 -8.05 -3.73
N GLY A 137 -21.18 -9.23 -3.74
CA GLY A 137 -22.09 -9.67 -4.80
C GLY A 137 -21.43 -10.27 -6.02
N SER A 138 -20.31 -10.95 -5.84
CA SER A 138 -19.51 -11.58 -6.90
C SER A 138 -18.97 -10.57 -7.92
N LEU A 139 -18.49 -9.44 -7.45
CA LEU A 139 -17.84 -8.42 -8.28
C LEU A 139 -16.33 -8.67 -8.43
N GLY A 140 -15.79 -9.71 -7.78
CA GLY A 140 -14.37 -10.02 -7.79
C GLY A 140 -13.55 -8.96 -7.04
N ALA A 141 -14.01 -8.55 -5.85
CA ALA A 141 -13.48 -7.40 -5.13
C ALA A 141 -11.95 -7.49 -4.96
N THR A 142 -11.41 -8.59 -4.40
CA THR A 142 -9.96 -8.75 -4.25
C THR A 142 -9.20 -8.62 -5.57
N LEU A 143 -9.77 -9.12 -6.67
CA LEU A 143 -9.12 -9.07 -7.98
C LEU A 143 -9.04 -7.63 -8.49
N VAL A 144 -10.15 -6.88 -8.43
CA VAL A 144 -10.20 -5.50 -8.90
C VAL A 144 -9.37 -4.58 -8.00
N ASP A 145 -9.50 -4.72 -6.67
CA ASP A 145 -8.74 -3.98 -5.66
C ASP A 145 -7.21 -4.17 -5.79
N SER A 146 -6.78 -5.34 -6.28
CA SER A 146 -5.35 -5.65 -6.38
C SER A 146 -4.69 -5.21 -7.69
N LEU A 147 -5.45 -4.75 -8.70
CA LEU A 147 -4.92 -4.45 -10.04
C LEU A 147 -3.74 -3.48 -10.00
N ASP A 148 -3.90 -2.36 -9.36
CA ASP A 148 -2.88 -1.33 -9.29
C ASP A 148 -1.71 -1.75 -8.39
N THR A 149 -1.97 -2.49 -7.30
CA THR A 149 -0.92 -3.05 -6.44
C THR A 149 -0.02 -4.01 -7.22
N LEU A 150 -0.62 -4.92 -8.01
CA LEU A 150 0.12 -5.83 -8.88
C LEU A 150 0.97 -5.08 -9.90
N PHE A 151 0.39 -4.02 -10.51
CA PHE A 151 1.10 -3.20 -11.47
C PHE A 151 2.28 -2.45 -10.83
N ILE A 152 2.05 -1.77 -9.71
CA ILE A 152 3.05 -0.98 -8.97
C ILE A 152 4.21 -1.86 -8.49
N MET A 153 3.91 -3.07 -8.01
CA MET A 153 4.92 -4.03 -7.56
C MET A 153 5.62 -4.78 -8.70
N GLY A 154 5.27 -4.52 -9.98
CA GLY A 154 5.86 -5.18 -11.14
C GLY A 154 5.51 -6.67 -11.24
N LEU A 155 4.35 -7.08 -10.74
CA LEU A 155 3.81 -8.43 -10.84
C LEU A 155 2.99 -8.56 -12.14
N HIS A 156 3.67 -8.39 -13.28
CA HIS A 156 3.04 -8.21 -14.59
C HIS A 156 2.25 -9.43 -15.09
N GLU A 157 2.69 -10.64 -14.78
CA GLU A 157 1.98 -11.87 -15.16
C GLU A 157 0.64 -11.95 -14.43
N GLN A 158 0.64 -11.67 -13.12
CA GLN A 158 -0.55 -11.65 -12.28
C GLN A 158 -1.52 -10.55 -12.71
N PHE A 159 -1.00 -9.35 -12.98
CA PHE A 159 -1.78 -8.24 -13.52
C PHE A 159 -2.43 -8.59 -14.86
N GLN A 160 -1.69 -9.22 -15.78
CA GLN A 160 -2.24 -9.59 -17.10
C GLN A 160 -3.37 -10.61 -16.97
N ARG A 161 -3.23 -11.62 -16.10
CA ARG A 161 -4.32 -12.59 -15.83
C ARG A 161 -5.55 -11.93 -15.19
N ALA A 162 -5.34 -11.02 -14.24
CA ALA A 162 -6.41 -10.24 -13.65
C ALA A 162 -7.14 -9.38 -14.69
N LYS A 163 -6.41 -8.70 -15.57
CA LYS A 163 -6.96 -7.93 -16.68
C LYS A 163 -7.80 -8.81 -17.62
N GLU A 164 -7.34 -10.01 -17.96
CA GLU A 164 -8.09 -10.94 -18.81
C GLU A 164 -9.41 -11.35 -18.16
N TRP A 165 -9.41 -11.56 -16.84
CA TRP A 165 -10.64 -11.84 -16.11
C TRP A 165 -11.60 -10.64 -16.12
N VAL A 166 -11.09 -9.42 -15.89
CA VAL A 166 -11.87 -8.18 -15.97
C VAL A 166 -12.51 -8.01 -17.35
N ALA A 167 -11.76 -8.29 -18.41
CA ALA A 167 -12.25 -8.16 -19.78
C ALA A 167 -13.35 -9.17 -20.11
N ASN A 168 -13.19 -10.42 -19.70
CA ASN A 168 -14.00 -11.53 -20.19
C ASN A 168 -15.10 -11.99 -19.21
N SER A 169 -14.94 -11.75 -17.90
CA SER A 169 -15.78 -12.34 -16.87
C SER A 169 -16.47 -11.33 -15.96
N LEU A 170 -15.92 -10.13 -15.80
CA LEU A 170 -16.51 -9.11 -14.92
C LEU A 170 -17.82 -8.58 -15.51
N ASP A 171 -18.93 -8.86 -14.83
CA ASP A 171 -20.27 -8.41 -15.17
C ASP A 171 -20.92 -7.72 -13.97
N PHE A 172 -21.50 -6.56 -14.20
CA PHE A 172 -22.17 -5.73 -13.18
C PHE A 172 -23.70 -5.84 -13.23
N ASN A 173 -24.27 -6.57 -14.19
CA ASN A 173 -25.71 -6.75 -14.28
C ASN A 173 -26.20 -7.82 -13.28
N LYS A 174 -26.11 -7.48 -12.00
CA LYS A 174 -26.40 -8.38 -10.87
C LYS A 174 -27.64 -7.91 -10.12
N ASP A 175 -28.56 -8.83 -9.84
CA ASP A 175 -29.66 -8.57 -8.91
C ASP A 175 -29.12 -8.64 -7.46
N TYR A 176 -28.29 -7.67 -7.16
CA TYR A 176 -27.60 -7.52 -5.88
C TYR A 176 -27.70 -6.07 -5.39
N VAL A 177 -27.97 -5.90 -4.11
CA VAL A 177 -28.03 -4.59 -3.46
C VAL A 177 -26.65 -4.21 -2.95
N ALA A 178 -25.89 -3.49 -3.77
CA ALA A 178 -24.54 -3.04 -3.48
C ALA A 178 -24.54 -1.82 -2.54
N SER A 179 -23.47 -1.66 -1.76
CA SER A 179 -23.10 -0.39 -1.16
C SER A 179 -22.59 0.56 -2.25
N VAL A 180 -23.12 1.77 -2.32
CA VAL A 180 -22.65 2.79 -3.26
C VAL A 180 -21.20 3.17 -2.94
N PHE A 181 -20.91 3.39 -1.66
CA PHE A 181 -19.59 3.73 -1.14
C PHE A 181 -18.56 2.65 -1.48
N GLU A 182 -18.74 1.41 -0.98
CA GLU A 182 -17.79 0.31 -1.17
C GLU A 182 -17.53 0.01 -2.66
N THR A 183 -18.60 0.05 -3.48
CA THR A 183 -18.47 -0.18 -4.92
C THR A 183 -17.71 0.95 -5.60
N THR A 184 -17.86 2.19 -5.14
CA THR A 184 -17.15 3.34 -5.68
C THR A 184 -15.66 3.28 -5.35
N ILE A 185 -15.31 3.13 -4.08
CA ILE A 185 -13.90 3.21 -3.66
C ILE A 185 -13.09 2.02 -4.19
N ARG A 186 -13.63 0.79 -4.14
CA ARG A 186 -12.95 -0.44 -4.57
C ARG A 186 -13.04 -0.64 -6.08
N VAL A 187 -14.26 -0.72 -6.62
CA VAL A 187 -14.45 -1.17 -8.01
C VAL A 187 -14.20 -0.02 -8.99
N VAL A 188 -14.86 1.14 -8.80
CA VAL A 188 -14.62 2.29 -9.69
C VAL A 188 -13.19 2.80 -9.51
N GLY A 189 -12.72 2.95 -8.27
CA GLY A 189 -11.37 3.40 -7.93
C GLY A 189 -10.29 2.49 -8.49
N GLY A 190 -10.37 1.17 -8.23
CA GLY A 190 -9.40 0.19 -8.73
C GLY A 190 -9.32 0.12 -10.25
N LEU A 191 -10.46 0.16 -10.95
CA LEU A 191 -10.50 0.21 -12.41
C LEU A 191 -9.91 1.51 -12.97
N LEU A 192 -10.21 2.66 -12.38
CA LEU A 192 -9.65 3.95 -12.81
C LEU A 192 -8.15 4.03 -12.57
N SER A 193 -7.68 3.53 -11.43
CA SER A 193 -6.25 3.45 -11.13
C SER A 193 -5.52 2.53 -12.11
N ALA A 194 -6.07 1.35 -12.38
CA ALA A 194 -5.53 0.44 -13.37
C ALA A 194 -5.48 1.06 -14.79
N TYR A 195 -6.50 1.87 -15.15
CA TYR A 195 -6.50 2.64 -16.39
C TYR A 195 -5.39 3.70 -16.40
N ASP A 196 -5.26 4.50 -15.35
CA ASP A 196 -4.29 5.58 -15.26
C ASP A 196 -2.84 5.05 -15.33
N LEU A 197 -2.59 3.89 -14.72
CA LEU A 197 -1.27 3.25 -14.70
C LEU A 197 -0.93 2.53 -16.01
N SER A 198 -1.89 1.78 -16.59
CA SER A 198 -1.62 0.93 -17.76
C SER A 198 -2.01 1.57 -19.10
N GLY A 199 -2.92 2.54 -19.08
CA GLY A 199 -3.53 3.14 -20.27
C GLY A 199 -4.51 2.21 -20.99
N ASP A 200 -4.94 1.11 -20.39
CA ASP A 200 -5.76 0.10 -21.04
C ASP A 200 -7.25 0.44 -20.93
N LYS A 201 -7.89 0.68 -22.07
CA LYS A 201 -9.25 1.19 -22.16
C LYS A 201 -10.32 0.28 -21.56
N ILE A 202 -10.06 -1.02 -21.48
CA ILE A 202 -11.01 -1.96 -20.89
C ILE A 202 -11.37 -1.58 -19.45
N PHE A 203 -10.40 -1.07 -18.67
CA PHE A 203 -10.64 -0.63 -17.31
C PHE A 203 -11.55 0.61 -17.25
N LEU A 204 -11.34 1.58 -18.14
CA LEU A 204 -12.22 2.76 -18.23
C LEU A 204 -13.64 2.39 -18.67
N GLU A 205 -13.80 1.45 -19.61
CA GLU A 205 -15.10 0.97 -20.07
C GLU A 205 -15.87 0.27 -18.94
N LYS A 206 -15.19 -0.57 -18.14
CA LYS A 206 -15.77 -1.23 -16.97
C LYS A 206 -16.08 -0.24 -15.84
N ALA A 207 -15.20 0.73 -15.58
CA ALA A 207 -15.46 1.80 -14.61
C ALA A 207 -16.70 2.62 -14.99
N LYS A 208 -16.88 2.90 -16.28
CA LYS A 208 -18.06 3.59 -16.79
C LYS A 208 -19.34 2.76 -16.61
N ASP A 209 -19.32 1.46 -16.91
CA ASP A 209 -20.51 0.58 -16.78
C ASP A 209 -21.00 0.55 -15.32
N ILE A 210 -20.09 0.28 -14.36
CA ILE A 210 -20.50 0.23 -12.94
C ILE A 210 -20.95 1.62 -12.44
N ALA A 211 -20.27 2.70 -12.79
CA ALA A 211 -20.64 4.04 -12.38
C ALA A 211 -22.03 4.44 -12.94
N ASP A 212 -22.35 4.08 -14.19
CA ASP A 212 -23.68 4.32 -14.77
C ASP A 212 -24.79 3.59 -13.98
N ARG A 213 -24.51 2.41 -13.43
CA ARG A 213 -25.43 1.65 -12.58
C ARG A 213 -25.59 2.25 -11.19
N LEU A 214 -24.57 2.95 -10.68
CA LEU A 214 -24.63 3.63 -9.39
C LEU A 214 -25.39 4.99 -9.47
N LEU A 215 -25.39 5.68 -10.62
CA LEU A 215 -25.97 7.03 -10.78
C LEU A 215 -27.39 7.21 -10.22
N PRO A 216 -28.32 6.23 -10.29
CA PRO A 216 -29.66 6.41 -9.72
C PRO A 216 -29.66 6.64 -8.20
N ALA A 217 -28.58 6.30 -7.47
CA ALA A 217 -28.50 6.57 -6.04
C ALA A 217 -28.59 8.06 -5.70
N TRP A 218 -28.16 8.96 -6.60
CA TRP A 218 -28.24 10.42 -6.43
C TRP A 218 -29.61 11.01 -6.79
N ASN A 219 -30.61 10.21 -7.13
CA ASN A 219 -31.95 10.69 -7.44
C ASN A 219 -32.80 10.97 -6.18
N SER A 220 -32.17 11.38 -5.10
CA SER A 220 -32.82 11.86 -3.89
C SER A 220 -33.29 13.33 -4.07
N PRO A 221 -34.23 13.83 -3.26
CA PRO A 221 -34.70 15.22 -3.36
C PRO A 221 -33.63 16.29 -3.15
N SER A 222 -32.64 16.04 -2.26
CA SER A 222 -31.51 16.96 -2.02
C SER A 222 -30.34 16.74 -3.00
N GLY A 223 -30.21 15.53 -3.52
CA GLY A 223 -29.07 15.07 -4.27
C GLY A 223 -28.01 14.35 -3.41
N ILE A 224 -28.20 14.28 -2.08
CA ILE A 224 -27.43 13.40 -1.21
C ILE A 224 -27.76 11.95 -1.58
N PRO A 225 -26.78 11.07 -1.90
CA PRO A 225 -27.07 9.74 -2.40
C PRO A 225 -27.71 8.85 -1.32
N TYR A 226 -28.51 7.89 -1.78
CA TYR A 226 -28.80 6.72 -0.98
C TYR A 226 -27.57 5.81 -0.95
N ASN A 227 -27.29 5.17 0.19
CA ASN A 227 -26.06 4.39 0.37
C ASN A 227 -26.12 2.97 -0.22
N ARG A 228 -27.30 2.53 -0.66
CA ARG A 228 -27.49 1.20 -1.28
C ARG A 228 -28.26 1.29 -2.58
N ILE A 229 -27.87 0.45 -3.55
CA ILE A 229 -28.52 0.39 -4.85
C ILE A 229 -28.50 -1.04 -5.40
N ASN A 230 -29.60 -1.47 -6.03
CA ASN A 230 -29.62 -2.71 -6.80
C ASN A 230 -28.98 -2.47 -8.17
N LEU A 231 -27.94 -3.22 -8.49
CA LEU A 231 -27.14 -3.01 -9.71
C LEU A 231 -27.86 -3.35 -11.00
N ALA A 232 -28.83 -4.29 -10.98
CA ALA A 232 -29.62 -4.63 -12.16
C ALA A 232 -30.80 -3.69 -12.38
N HIS A 233 -31.42 -3.22 -11.29
CA HIS A 233 -32.70 -2.51 -11.35
C HIS A 233 -32.61 -1.01 -11.02
N GLY A 234 -31.49 -0.54 -10.49
CA GLY A 234 -31.30 0.86 -10.12
C GLY A 234 -32.16 1.35 -8.96
N SER A 235 -32.80 0.43 -8.19
CA SER A 235 -33.57 0.82 -7.01
C SER A 235 -32.65 1.14 -5.85
N ALA A 236 -32.68 2.40 -5.39
CA ALA A 236 -31.79 2.90 -4.34
C ALA A 236 -32.56 3.17 -3.03
N HIS A 237 -31.91 2.89 -1.90
CA HIS A 237 -32.46 3.10 -0.56
C HIS A 237 -31.35 3.19 0.49
N ASN A 238 -31.68 3.61 1.70
CA ASN A 238 -30.78 3.58 2.85
C ASN A 238 -31.03 2.36 3.75
N PHE A 239 -30.09 2.10 4.64
CA PHE A 239 -30.24 1.05 5.63
C PHE A 239 -31.39 1.36 6.60
N GLY A 240 -32.12 0.34 7.03
CA GLY A 240 -33.18 0.51 8.02
C GLY A 240 -32.67 0.97 9.40
N TRP A 241 -31.46 0.54 9.77
CA TRP A 241 -30.85 0.89 11.05
C TRP A 241 -30.38 2.36 11.12
N THR A 242 -30.18 3.05 9.98
CA THR A 242 -29.88 4.48 9.95
C THR A 242 -31.14 5.36 10.08
N GLY A 243 -32.32 4.76 10.25
CA GLY A 243 -33.60 5.46 10.20
C GLY A 243 -33.89 6.09 8.84
N GLY A 244 -33.32 5.56 7.76
CA GLY A 244 -33.46 6.03 6.40
C GLY A 244 -32.56 7.24 6.05
N ASN A 245 -31.61 7.60 6.93
CA ASN A 245 -30.62 8.62 6.66
C ASN A 245 -29.43 8.04 5.90
N SER A 246 -28.79 8.87 5.10
CA SER A 246 -27.52 8.58 4.45
C SER A 246 -26.37 8.79 5.45
N ILE A 247 -25.28 8.07 5.26
CA ILE A 247 -24.06 8.16 6.07
C ILE A 247 -23.17 9.26 5.48
N LEU A 248 -22.53 10.06 6.33
CA LEU A 248 -21.68 11.18 5.91
C LEU A 248 -20.49 10.72 5.07
N ALA A 249 -19.73 9.76 5.57
CA ALA A 249 -18.59 9.18 4.84
C ALA A 249 -19.05 8.59 3.50
N ASP A 250 -20.08 7.73 3.50
CA ASP A 250 -20.62 7.13 2.27
C ASP A 250 -21.04 8.17 1.23
N SER A 251 -21.61 9.31 1.66
CA SER A 251 -22.11 10.34 0.74
C SER A 251 -21.06 11.37 0.30
N GLY A 252 -19.99 11.48 1.07
CA GLY A 252 -18.91 12.44 0.85
C GLY A 252 -17.61 11.81 0.35
N THR A 253 -17.65 10.56 -0.10
CA THR A 253 -16.46 9.79 -0.50
C THR A 253 -16.66 9.09 -1.86
N GLU A 254 -17.24 9.81 -2.80
CA GLU A 254 -17.37 9.38 -4.21
C GLU A 254 -16.78 10.43 -5.18
N GLN A 255 -16.32 11.55 -4.65
CA GLN A 255 -15.93 12.71 -5.44
C GLN A 255 -14.69 12.44 -6.27
N LEU A 256 -13.65 11.82 -5.71
CA LEU A 256 -12.40 11.57 -6.41
C LEU A 256 -12.61 10.69 -7.64
N GLU A 257 -13.32 9.60 -7.49
CA GLU A 257 -13.57 8.61 -8.55
C GLU A 257 -14.48 9.19 -9.65
N PHE A 258 -15.58 9.81 -9.26
CA PHE A 258 -16.55 10.33 -10.22
C PHE A 258 -16.03 11.58 -10.96
N ILE A 259 -15.25 12.44 -10.32
CA ILE A 259 -14.53 13.54 -10.98
C ILE A 259 -13.48 12.96 -11.95
N ALA A 260 -12.69 11.98 -11.51
CA ALA A 260 -11.73 11.29 -12.34
C ALA A 260 -12.39 10.65 -13.57
N LEU A 261 -13.51 9.95 -13.37
CA LEU A 261 -14.26 9.33 -14.45
C LEU A 261 -14.77 10.37 -15.46
N SER A 262 -15.32 11.49 -14.99
CA SER A 262 -15.74 12.59 -15.87
C SER A 262 -14.59 13.15 -16.71
N GLN A 263 -13.42 13.33 -16.11
CA GLN A 263 -12.23 13.82 -16.81
C GLN A 263 -11.76 12.85 -17.91
N ARG A 264 -11.74 11.53 -17.63
CA ARG A 264 -11.26 10.49 -18.55
C ARG A 264 -12.25 10.18 -19.66
N THR A 265 -13.56 10.25 -19.36
CA THR A 265 -14.62 10.00 -20.34
C THR A 265 -15.07 11.27 -21.09
N LYS A 266 -14.72 12.45 -20.61
CA LYS A 266 -15.22 13.77 -21.07
C LYS A 266 -16.76 13.90 -20.92
N ASP A 267 -17.37 13.12 -20.02
CA ASP A 267 -18.80 13.18 -19.71
C ASP A 267 -18.99 13.83 -18.32
N PRO A 268 -19.53 15.06 -18.22
CA PRO A 268 -19.60 15.81 -16.97
C PRO A 268 -20.61 15.25 -15.97
N LYS A 269 -21.50 14.34 -16.40
CA LYS A 269 -22.63 13.87 -15.58
C LYS A 269 -22.21 13.25 -14.25
N TYR A 270 -21.04 12.62 -14.19
CA TYR A 270 -20.55 11.98 -12.97
C TYR A 270 -20.09 13.05 -11.95
N GLN A 271 -19.23 13.96 -12.39
CA GLN A 271 -18.74 15.07 -11.57
C GLN A 271 -19.88 15.94 -11.05
N GLU A 272 -20.86 16.28 -11.90
CA GLU A 272 -22.01 17.12 -11.52
C GLU A 272 -22.81 16.52 -10.36
N LYS A 273 -22.97 15.19 -10.30
CA LYS A 273 -23.69 14.50 -9.23
C LYS A 273 -22.99 14.64 -7.89
N VAL A 274 -21.68 14.32 -7.85
CA VAL A 274 -20.92 14.30 -6.59
C VAL A 274 -20.55 15.70 -6.10
N GLU A 275 -20.30 16.65 -6.98
CA GLU A 275 -20.13 18.06 -6.59
C GLU A 275 -21.40 18.67 -6.00
N LYS A 276 -22.57 18.25 -6.49
CA LYS A 276 -23.84 18.68 -5.92
C LYS A 276 -23.98 18.27 -4.47
N VAL A 277 -23.51 17.09 -4.10
CA VAL A 277 -23.51 16.62 -2.70
C VAL A 277 -22.73 17.58 -1.81
N VAL A 278 -21.51 17.93 -2.17
CA VAL A 278 -20.67 18.83 -1.37
C VAL A 278 -21.29 20.24 -1.30
N LYS A 279 -21.82 20.74 -2.40
CA LYS A 279 -22.55 22.02 -2.42
C LYS A 279 -23.78 22.01 -1.52
N GLU A 280 -24.47 20.87 -1.39
CA GLU A 280 -25.61 20.73 -0.48
C GLU A 280 -25.15 20.70 0.98
N LEU A 281 -24.12 19.93 1.31
CA LEU A 281 -23.52 19.88 2.65
C LEU A 281 -22.96 21.25 3.07
N GLN A 282 -22.40 22.01 2.13
CA GLN A 282 -21.85 23.35 2.39
C GLN A 282 -22.93 24.34 2.88
N LYS A 283 -24.19 24.21 2.45
CA LYS A 283 -25.28 25.10 2.89
C LYS A 283 -25.55 25.04 4.38
N THR A 284 -25.31 23.90 4.99
CA THR A 284 -25.54 23.63 6.42
C THR A 284 -24.25 23.34 7.17
N PHE A 285 -23.12 23.66 6.54
CA PHE A 285 -21.80 23.39 7.12
C PHE A 285 -21.60 24.20 8.41
N PRO A 286 -21.35 23.58 9.57
CA PRO A 286 -21.26 24.28 10.82
C PRO A 286 -19.98 25.11 10.94
N ALA A 287 -20.00 26.10 11.82
CA ALA A 287 -18.86 27.02 12.01
C ALA A 287 -17.58 26.32 12.52
N ASP A 288 -17.73 25.20 13.21
CA ASP A 288 -16.63 24.33 13.65
C ASP A 288 -16.24 23.27 12.60
N GLY A 289 -16.95 23.21 11.48
CA GLY A 289 -16.65 22.29 10.38
C GLY A 289 -16.92 20.82 10.68
N LEU A 290 -17.58 20.49 11.78
CA LEU A 290 -17.81 19.12 12.22
C LEU A 290 -19.25 18.67 11.92
N LEU A 291 -19.43 17.89 10.87
CA LEU A 291 -20.73 17.36 10.49
C LEU A 291 -21.06 16.06 11.25
N PRO A 292 -22.30 15.89 11.71
CA PRO A 292 -22.79 14.61 12.20
C PRO A 292 -22.77 13.52 11.11
N ILE A 293 -22.61 12.28 11.54
CA ILE A 293 -22.46 11.11 10.65
C ILE A 293 -23.72 10.73 9.88
N TYR A 294 -24.90 11.29 10.19
CA TYR A 294 -26.15 11.00 9.49
C TYR A 294 -26.69 12.25 8.81
N ILE A 295 -26.98 12.11 7.52
CA ILE A 295 -27.53 13.18 6.68
C ILE A 295 -28.89 12.74 6.12
N ASN A 296 -29.90 13.57 6.23
CA ASN A 296 -31.21 13.27 5.68
C ASN A 296 -31.21 13.48 4.15
N PRO A 297 -31.42 12.43 3.33
CA PRO A 297 -31.36 12.55 1.86
C PRO A 297 -32.51 13.37 1.24
N ARG A 298 -33.55 13.70 2.01
CA ARG A 298 -34.64 14.54 1.52
C ARG A 298 -34.36 16.04 1.68
N SER A 299 -33.79 16.42 2.83
CA SER A 299 -33.54 17.83 3.17
C SER A 299 -32.08 18.27 2.98
N GLY A 300 -31.14 17.33 2.88
CA GLY A 300 -29.70 17.62 2.87
C GLY A 300 -29.13 18.06 4.22
N THR A 301 -29.91 17.98 5.30
CA THR A 301 -29.51 18.46 6.63
C THR A 301 -29.04 17.31 7.49
N ALA A 302 -28.15 17.62 8.45
CA ALA A 302 -27.71 16.67 9.45
C ALA A 302 -28.91 16.11 10.27
N ALA A 303 -28.88 14.82 10.53
CA ALA A 303 -29.77 14.11 11.44
C ALA A 303 -28.94 13.57 12.60
N TYR A 304 -29.48 13.68 13.82
CA TYR A 304 -28.75 13.30 15.05
C TYR A 304 -27.51 14.17 15.33
N SER A 305 -26.66 13.79 16.28
CA SER A 305 -25.61 14.67 16.78
C SER A 305 -24.25 13.98 16.96
N THR A 306 -24.12 12.73 16.50
CA THR A 306 -22.86 11.98 16.63
C THR A 306 -21.85 12.47 15.60
N ILE A 307 -20.67 12.84 16.06
CA ILE A 307 -19.53 13.29 15.27
C ILE A 307 -18.34 12.39 15.60
N THR A 308 -17.64 11.90 14.59
CA THR A 308 -16.43 11.09 14.73
C THR A 308 -15.51 11.27 13.53
N PHE A 309 -14.21 11.05 13.74
CA PHE A 309 -13.21 10.83 12.70
C PHE A 309 -12.92 9.33 12.49
N GLY A 310 -13.64 8.44 13.17
CA GLY A 310 -13.71 7.02 12.90
C GLY A 310 -14.85 6.68 11.95
N ALA A 311 -15.36 5.45 12.06
CA ALA A 311 -16.38 4.90 11.17
C ALA A 311 -17.57 5.84 10.91
N MET A 312 -17.98 5.93 9.66
CA MET A 312 -19.09 6.73 9.13
C MET A 312 -18.84 8.25 9.01
N GLY A 313 -17.72 8.78 9.53
CA GLY A 313 -17.38 10.20 9.41
C GLY A 313 -16.04 10.46 8.71
N ASP A 314 -15.10 9.54 8.83
CA ASP A 314 -13.69 9.53 8.46
C ASP A 314 -13.37 10.12 7.07
N SER A 315 -13.63 9.37 6.03
CA SER A 315 -13.22 9.67 4.64
C SER A 315 -13.92 10.91 4.03
N PHE A 316 -15.01 11.41 4.62
CA PHE A 316 -15.55 12.72 4.24
C PHE A 316 -14.50 13.83 4.41
N TYR A 317 -13.84 13.88 5.57
CA TYR A 317 -12.81 14.88 5.85
C TYR A 317 -11.57 14.68 4.98
N GLU A 318 -11.23 13.45 4.71
CA GLU A 318 -10.15 13.06 3.82
C GLU A 318 -10.39 13.59 2.38
N TYR A 319 -11.60 13.37 1.84
CA TYR A 319 -11.94 13.77 0.47
C TYR A 319 -12.02 15.29 0.31
N LEU A 320 -12.37 16.05 1.33
CA LEU A 320 -12.27 17.51 1.29
C LEU A 320 -10.84 17.97 0.93
N LEU A 321 -9.82 17.31 1.50
CA LEU A 321 -8.41 17.60 1.16
C LEU A 321 -8.03 17.04 -0.21
N LYS A 322 -8.35 15.76 -0.46
CA LYS A 322 -7.85 15.03 -1.62
C LYS A 322 -8.46 15.54 -2.93
N VAL A 323 -9.73 15.97 -2.95
CA VAL A 323 -10.36 16.60 -4.13
C VAL A 323 -9.68 17.95 -4.45
N TRP A 324 -9.32 18.74 -3.46
CA TRP A 324 -8.54 19.96 -3.70
C TRP A 324 -7.18 19.66 -4.33
N ILE A 325 -6.49 18.58 -3.89
CA ILE A 325 -5.24 18.12 -4.49
C ILE A 325 -5.47 17.63 -5.91
N GLN A 326 -6.49 16.77 -6.15
CA GLN A 326 -6.86 16.27 -7.47
C GLN A 326 -7.16 17.40 -8.47
N GLY A 327 -7.82 18.46 -8.01
CA GLY A 327 -8.10 19.66 -8.79
C GLY A 327 -6.88 20.57 -8.99
N ASN A 328 -5.69 20.05 -8.72
CA ASN A 328 -4.40 20.75 -8.84
C ASN A 328 -4.37 22.08 -8.08
N LYS A 329 -5.01 22.10 -6.90
CA LYS A 329 -5.03 23.25 -5.97
C LYS A 329 -5.53 24.56 -6.59
N THR A 330 -6.42 24.45 -7.59
CA THR A 330 -6.96 25.62 -8.32
C THR A 330 -8.07 26.33 -7.55
N GLU A 331 -8.34 27.59 -7.92
CA GLU A 331 -9.44 28.39 -7.32
C GLU A 331 -10.81 27.72 -7.49
N ALA A 332 -11.02 26.96 -8.55
CA ALA A 332 -12.28 26.25 -8.81
C ALA A 332 -12.67 25.25 -7.71
N VAL A 333 -11.67 24.65 -7.05
CA VAL A 333 -11.83 23.65 -5.98
C VAL A 333 -11.44 24.18 -4.60
N LYS A 334 -11.18 25.47 -4.46
CA LYS A 334 -10.72 26.09 -3.20
C LYS A 334 -11.70 25.89 -2.04
N HIS A 335 -13.00 25.85 -2.33
CA HIS A 335 -14.02 25.63 -1.30
C HIS A 335 -13.86 24.30 -0.57
N TYR A 336 -13.35 23.25 -1.21
CA TYR A 336 -13.00 21.99 -0.56
C TYR A 336 -11.90 22.20 0.50
N ARG A 337 -10.86 22.96 0.14
CA ARG A 337 -9.79 23.32 1.06
C ARG A 337 -10.28 24.13 2.24
N GLU A 338 -11.12 25.13 2.02
CA GLU A 338 -11.71 25.97 3.07
C GLU A 338 -12.57 25.17 4.04
N MET A 339 -13.38 24.23 3.52
CA MET A 339 -14.14 23.30 4.35
C MET A 339 -13.22 22.40 5.17
N TRP A 340 -12.18 21.84 4.57
CA TRP A 340 -11.20 21.01 5.26
C TRP A 340 -10.50 21.77 6.39
N GLU A 341 -10.01 22.98 6.15
CA GLU A 341 -9.36 23.82 7.15
C GLU A 341 -10.27 24.15 8.32
N THR A 342 -11.54 24.40 8.03
CA THR A 342 -12.54 24.63 9.09
C THR A 342 -12.75 23.36 9.92
N SER A 343 -12.85 22.20 9.27
CA SER A 343 -12.97 20.91 9.96
C SER A 343 -11.73 20.60 10.81
N MET A 344 -10.52 20.92 10.34
CA MET A 344 -9.29 20.69 11.11
C MET A 344 -9.19 21.59 12.35
N LYS A 345 -9.74 22.80 12.28
CA LYS A 345 -9.91 23.64 13.49
C LYS A 345 -10.88 23.02 14.48
N GLY A 346 -11.98 22.46 13.99
CA GLY A 346 -12.94 21.73 14.83
C GLY A 346 -12.36 20.45 15.43
N LEU A 347 -11.56 19.70 14.67
CA LEU A 347 -10.87 18.50 15.13
C LEU A 347 -10.09 18.75 16.43
N GLN A 348 -9.46 19.92 16.59
CA GLN A 348 -8.72 20.26 17.82
C GLN A 348 -9.58 20.17 19.08
N SER A 349 -10.90 20.41 18.97
CA SER A 349 -11.83 20.26 20.09
C SER A 349 -12.11 18.82 20.51
N LEU A 350 -11.78 17.86 19.63
CA LEU A 350 -11.93 16.42 19.87
C LEU A 350 -10.62 15.76 20.32
N VAL A 351 -9.50 16.47 20.26
CA VAL A 351 -8.20 15.94 20.65
C VAL A 351 -8.04 15.95 22.17
N ARG A 352 -7.66 14.82 22.72
CA ARG A 352 -7.46 14.60 24.15
C ARG A 352 -6.12 13.91 24.41
N LYS A 353 -5.65 13.99 25.68
CA LYS A 353 -4.44 13.30 26.15
C LYS A 353 -4.71 12.42 27.35
N THR A 354 -4.09 11.27 27.40
CA THR A 354 -4.15 10.37 28.56
C THR A 354 -3.18 10.79 29.66
N THR A 355 -3.37 10.19 30.83
CA THR A 355 -2.39 10.21 31.92
C THR A 355 -2.22 8.78 32.43
N PRO A 356 -0.99 8.30 32.71
CA PRO A 356 0.26 9.05 32.82
C PRO A 356 1.07 9.23 31.53
N SER A 357 0.86 8.42 30.48
CA SER A 357 1.77 8.32 29.33
C SER A 357 1.53 9.36 28.25
N SER A 358 0.55 10.26 28.43
CA SER A 358 0.24 11.36 27.51
C SER A 358 -0.05 10.92 26.06
N PHE A 359 -0.64 9.74 25.85
CA PHE A 359 -1.14 9.36 24.53
C PHE A 359 -2.22 10.33 24.08
N THR A 360 -2.11 10.79 22.86
CA THR A 360 -3.12 11.68 22.28
C THR A 360 -4.04 10.91 21.37
N TYR A 361 -5.33 11.19 21.47
CA TYR A 361 -6.38 10.50 20.73
C TYR A 361 -7.46 11.48 20.30
N ILE A 362 -8.23 11.07 19.29
CA ILE A 362 -9.41 11.79 18.80
C ILE A 362 -10.63 11.14 19.42
N CYS A 363 -11.31 11.86 20.31
CA CYS A 363 -12.54 11.36 20.91
C CYS A 363 -13.75 11.53 19.98
N GLU A 364 -14.81 10.76 20.23
CA GLU A 364 -16.11 10.94 19.60
C GLU A 364 -16.94 11.99 20.36
N LYS A 365 -17.90 12.65 19.67
CA LYS A 365 -18.81 13.62 20.28
C LYS A 365 -20.25 13.23 19.99
N ASN A 366 -21.10 13.26 21.00
CA ASN A 366 -22.54 13.09 20.85
C ASN A 366 -23.28 14.24 21.56
N GLY A 367 -23.79 15.17 20.78
CA GLY A 367 -24.30 16.45 21.29
C GLY A 367 -23.18 17.24 21.98
N ASN A 368 -23.34 17.47 23.30
CA ASN A 368 -22.34 18.15 24.12
C ASN A 368 -21.41 17.19 24.88
N PHE A 369 -21.57 15.88 24.74
CA PHE A 369 -20.79 14.89 25.46
C PHE A 369 -19.69 14.34 24.59
N LEU A 370 -18.48 14.23 25.15
CA LEU A 370 -17.35 13.57 24.54
C LEU A 370 -17.26 12.13 25.07
N SER A 371 -17.00 11.20 24.17
CA SER A 371 -16.72 9.80 24.46
C SER A 371 -15.23 9.56 24.25
N ASP A 372 -14.55 9.16 25.32
CA ASP A 372 -13.11 8.86 25.27
C ASP A 372 -12.87 7.48 24.62
N LYS A 373 -13.28 7.38 23.35
CA LYS A 373 -13.13 6.24 22.46
C LYS A 373 -12.51 6.72 21.15
N MET A 374 -11.60 5.95 20.57
CA MET A 374 -11.05 6.15 19.25
C MET A 374 -11.06 4.84 18.47
N ASP A 375 -11.60 4.85 17.26
CA ASP A 375 -11.51 3.74 16.32
C ASP A 375 -10.11 3.71 15.67
N GLU A 376 -9.62 2.52 15.31
CA GLU A 376 -8.39 2.36 14.54
C GLU A 376 -8.51 3.08 13.20
N LEU A 377 -9.69 3.07 12.57
CA LEU A 377 -10.00 3.85 11.38
C LEU A 377 -9.54 5.32 11.48
N ALA A 378 -9.69 5.97 12.65
CA ALA A 378 -9.24 7.36 12.83
C ALA A 378 -7.71 7.54 12.71
N CYS A 379 -6.96 6.45 12.63
CA CYS A 379 -5.51 6.47 12.42
C CYS A 379 -5.08 6.87 11.00
N PHE A 380 -6.01 7.11 10.07
CA PHE A 380 -5.73 7.81 8.80
C PHE A 380 -5.42 9.31 9.02
N ALA A 381 -5.94 9.90 10.10
CA ALA A 381 -5.89 11.34 10.34
C ALA A 381 -4.48 11.94 10.42
N PRO A 382 -3.46 11.32 11.06
CA PRO A 382 -2.09 11.81 11.02
C PRO A 382 -1.55 11.95 9.59
N GLY A 383 -1.81 10.97 8.74
CA GLY A 383 -1.43 10.98 7.33
C GLY A 383 -2.14 12.08 6.53
N MET A 384 -3.44 12.24 6.73
CA MET A 384 -4.24 13.31 6.13
C MET A 384 -3.70 14.70 6.55
N LEU A 385 -3.40 14.91 7.83
CA LEU A 385 -2.82 16.16 8.33
C LEU A 385 -1.45 16.43 7.72
N ALA A 386 -0.58 15.42 7.65
CA ALA A 386 0.74 15.53 7.03
C ALA A 386 0.62 15.89 5.54
N LEU A 387 -0.26 15.23 4.79
CA LEU A 387 -0.54 15.54 3.39
C LEU A 387 -1.07 16.98 3.24
N GLY A 388 -1.97 17.39 4.13
CA GLY A 388 -2.58 18.71 4.14
C GLY A 388 -1.63 19.85 4.51
N SER A 389 -0.51 19.57 5.18
CA SER A 389 0.52 20.58 5.51
C SER A 389 1.28 21.06 4.26
N LYS A 390 1.33 20.25 3.19
CA LYS A 390 1.91 20.67 1.91
C LYS A 390 1.12 21.81 1.27
N GLY A 391 1.80 22.91 0.96
CA GLY A 391 1.20 24.07 0.25
C GLY A 391 0.94 25.29 1.12
N TYR A 392 1.31 25.26 2.40
CA TYR A 392 1.42 26.45 3.25
C TYR A 392 2.82 27.02 3.28
N GLY A 393 2.95 28.30 3.62
CA GLY A 393 4.23 28.87 4.04
C GLY A 393 4.73 28.19 5.31
N SER A 394 6.06 28.21 5.56
CA SER A 394 6.72 27.41 6.59
C SER A 394 6.03 27.47 7.98
N GLY A 395 5.61 28.63 8.45
CA GLY A 395 5.01 28.75 9.78
C GLY A 395 3.59 28.18 9.94
N GLU A 396 2.79 28.08 8.87
CA GLU A 396 1.45 27.47 8.92
C GLU A 396 1.54 25.98 8.60
N ALA A 397 2.41 25.60 7.69
CA ALA A 397 2.75 24.20 7.44
C ALA A 397 3.28 23.52 8.70
N GLU A 398 4.16 24.21 9.45
CA GLU A 398 4.67 23.74 10.74
C GLU A 398 3.57 23.54 11.77
N LYS A 399 2.59 24.43 11.86
CA LYS A 399 1.46 24.26 12.80
C LYS A 399 0.58 23.06 12.46
N ILE A 400 0.30 22.81 11.18
CA ILE A 400 -0.52 21.69 10.73
C ILE A 400 0.28 20.40 10.87
N LEU A 401 1.56 20.43 10.50
CA LEU A 401 2.47 19.31 10.69
C LEU A 401 2.67 19.04 12.19
N SER A 402 2.79 20.09 13.00
CA SER A 402 2.81 20.03 14.44
C SER A 402 1.56 19.35 15.01
N LEU A 403 0.37 19.68 14.52
CA LEU A 403 -0.84 18.96 14.92
C LEU A 403 -0.79 17.48 14.50
N ALA A 404 -0.25 17.16 13.34
CA ALA A 404 0.03 15.78 12.93
C ALA A 404 1.12 15.13 13.78
N GLU A 405 2.08 15.92 14.19
CA GLU A 405 3.27 15.55 14.96
C GLU A 405 3.12 15.78 16.48
N GLU A 406 2.32 16.75 16.95
CA GLU A 406 2.06 17.04 18.38
C GLU A 406 1.46 15.88 19.18
N LEU A 407 1.37 14.77 18.54
CA LEU A 407 0.76 13.58 19.00
C LEU A 407 1.78 12.43 19.32
N GLY A 408 3.08 12.68 19.74
CA GLY A 408 4.06 11.63 20.14
C GLY A 408 5.02 11.95 21.29
N CYS A 409 5.22 11.04 22.23
CA CYS A 409 6.22 11.11 23.28
C CYS A 409 7.55 10.44 22.89
N TRP A 410 8.66 11.16 23.08
CA TRP A 410 10.00 10.56 23.07
C TRP A 410 10.37 10.10 24.48
N ASP A 411 10.88 8.89 24.60
CA ASP A 411 11.51 8.41 25.81
C ASP A 411 12.83 9.17 26.03
N GLN A 412 12.83 9.97 27.08
CA GLN A 412 13.97 10.78 27.49
C GLN A 412 15.20 9.92 27.88
N GLU A 413 15.01 8.65 28.23
CA GLU A 413 16.08 7.70 28.55
C GLU A 413 16.84 7.21 27.31
N TYR A 414 16.17 7.00 26.15
CA TYR A 414 16.83 6.61 24.91
C TYR A 414 17.84 7.66 24.44
N TRP A 415 17.52 8.95 24.61
CA TRP A 415 18.40 10.06 24.22
C TRP A 415 19.58 10.26 25.17
N LEU A 416 19.39 10.03 26.46
CA LEU A 416 20.46 10.17 27.46
C LEU A 416 21.53 9.07 27.32
N SER A 417 21.16 7.88 26.87
CA SER A 417 22.08 6.77 26.63
C SER A 417 22.98 6.94 25.39
N HIS A 418 22.57 7.77 24.41
CA HIS A 418 23.32 8.01 23.16
C HIS A 418 24.08 9.35 23.11
N LYS A 419 24.07 10.13 24.18
CA LYS A 419 24.85 11.40 24.30
C LYS A 419 26.38 11.25 24.25
N GLY A 420 26.87 10.01 24.27
CA GLY A 420 28.33 9.73 24.29
C GLY A 420 29.06 9.89 22.95
N ILE A 421 28.36 10.10 21.81
CA ILE A 421 28.99 10.03 20.47
C ILE A 421 29.22 11.41 19.84
N LEU A 422 28.66 12.51 20.37
CA LEU A 422 28.79 13.87 19.82
C LEU A 422 29.67 14.79 20.69
N GLY A 423 30.93 14.38 20.85
CA GLY A 423 31.96 15.28 21.37
C GLY A 423 32.45 16.28 20.30
N ASN A 424 32.45 17.57 20.64
CA ASN A 424 33.12 18.70 19.98
C ASN A 424 32.49 19.28 18.69
N TYR A 425 31.41 20.04 18.84
CA TYR A 425 31.12 21.19 17.98
C TYR A 425 30.52 22.32 18.86
N GLY A 426 31.37 23.19 19.36
CA GLY A 426 30.96 24.42 20.01
C GLY A 426 30.34 25.41 18.99
N ASN A 427 29.33 26.15 19.39
CA ASN A 427 28.60 27.22 18.69
C ASN A 427 27.51 26.88 17.69
N LEU A 428 27.33 25.61 17.28
CA LEU A 428 26.09 25.15 16.63
C LEU A 428 25.09 24.59 17.66
N LYS A 429 25.52 24.40 18.90
CA LYS A 429 24.71 23.81 19.97
C LYS A 429 23.50 24.66 20.39
N ASP A 430 23.62 25.97 20.37
CA ASP A 430 22.54 26.83 20.90
C ASP A 430 21.45 27.05 19.87
N ALA A 431 21.79 27.22 18.58
CA ALA A 431 20.80 27.29 17.50
C ALA A 431 20.16 25.93 17.21
N PHE A 432 20.91 24.82 17.36
CA PHE A 432 20.39 23.46 17.22
C PHE A 432 19.58 23.03 18.45
N ALA A 433 19.95 23.46 19.66
CA ALA A 433 19.20 23.17 20.88
C ALA A 433 17.90 23.98 20.94
N GLU A 434 17.85 25.23 20.47
CA GLU A 434 16.60 25.99 20.34
C GLU A 434 15.70 25.42 19.24
N SER A 435 16.25 24.97 18.11
CA SER A 435 15.48 24.26 17.08
C SER A 435 15.02 22.86 17.52
N LEU A 436 15.83 22.13 18.31
CA LEU A 436 15.48 20.83 18.90
C LEU A 436 14.45 20.93 20.05
N LEU A 437 14.41 22.09 20.75
CA LEU A 437 13.35 22.36 21.74
C LEU A 437 12.04 22.82 21.10
N ALA A 438 12.06 23.22 19.82
CA ALA A 438 10.91 23.61 19.01
C ALA A 438 10.37 22.46 18.13
N TRP A 439 10.91 21.26 18.21
CA TRP A 439 10.38 20.10 17.48
C TRP A 439 9.17 19.54 18.22
N PRO A 440 7.96 19.74 17.68
CA PRO A 440 6.75 19.21 18.30
C PRO A 440 6.66 17.69 18.08
N LYS A 441 6.13 17.05 19.04
CA LYS A 441 6.11 15.62 19.28
C LYS A 441 5.03 14.93 18.41
N VAL A 442 5.39 13.87 17.72
CA VAL A 442 4.54 12.98 16.89
C VAL A 442 3.56 12.18 17.77
N GLU A 443 2.47 12.75 18.26
CA GLU A 443 1.63 12.08 19.27
C GLU A 443 0.51 11.17 18.71
N LEU A 444 -0.24 11.54 17.65
CA LEU A 444 -1.34 10.69 17.15
C LEU A 444 -0.82 9.45 16.43
N ALA A 445 0.14 9.62 15.53
CA ALA A 445 0.79 8.48 14.87
C ALA A 445 1.46 7.54 15.87
N TRP A 446 2.04 8.09 16.95
CA TRP A 446 2.58 7.31 18.06
C TRP A 446 1.48 6.53 18.79
N THR A 447 0.34 7.16 19.08
CA THR A 447 -0.80 6.49 19.69
C THR A 447 -1.32 5.36 18.81
N CYS A 448 -1.47 5.60 17.50
CA CYS A 448 -1.88 4.59 16.53
C CYS A 448 -0.86 3.44 16.43
N TYR A 449 0.43 3.73 16.40
CA TYR A 449 1.46 2.70 16.47
C TYR A 449 1.37 1.89 17.78
N ASN A 450 1.04 2.53 18.91
CA ASN A 450 0.87 1.84 20.19
C ASN A 450 -0.41 1.02 20.29
N PHE A 451 -1.43 1.23 19.46
CA PHE A 451 -2.52 0.29 19.28
C PHE A 451 -2.02 -1.11 18.92
N TYR A 452 -0.95 -1.15 18.10
CA TYR A 452 -0.27 -2.40 17.78
C TYR A 452 0.65 -2.87 18.91
N GLN A 453 1.46 -1.98 19.48
CA GLN A 453 2.53 -2.36 20.41
C GLN A 453 2.03 -2.83 21.79
N LEU A 454 0.87 -2.40 22.23
CA LEU A 454 0.31 -2.76 23.56
C LEU A 454 -0.40 -4.11 23.57
N THR A 455 -0.68 -4.71 22.43
CA THR A 455 -1.28 -6.05 22.36
C THR A 455 -0.21 -7.15 22.38
N PRO A 456 -0.51 -8.35 22.88
CA PRO A 456 0.41 -9.48 22.85
C PRO A 456 0.82 -9.91 21.44
N THR A 457 -0.09 -9.81 20.46
CA THR A 457 0.16 -10.16 19.05
C THR A 457 0.88 -9.06 18.28
N LYS A 458 0.99 -7.85 18.84
CA LYS A 458 1.47 -6.67 18.13
C LYS A 458 0.63 -6.29 16.90
N LEU A 459 -0.66 -6.65 16.92
CA LEU A 459 -1.69 -6.24 15.97
C LEU A 459 -2.77 -5.45 16.69
N ALA A 460 -3.26 -4.38 16.06
CA ALA A 460 -4.25 -3.48 16.65
C ALA A 460 -5.65 -4.12 16.71
N GLY A 461 -6.41 -3.79 17.75
CA GLY A 461 -7.85 -3.99 17.77
C GLY A 461 -8.59 -2.89 17.00
N GLU A 462 -9.89 -3.05 16.76
CA GLU A 462 -10.72 -2.13 15.97
C GLU A 462 -10.98 -0.78 16.67
N ASN A 463 -10.97 -0.75 18.02
CA ASN A 463 -11.13 0.49 18.78
C ASN A 463 -10.52 0.38 20.18
N TYR A 464 -10.30 1.56 20.77
CA TYR A 464 -9.69 1.72 22.07
C TYR A 464 -10.49 2.70 22.93
N TYR A 465 -10.55 2.41 24.23
CA TYR A 465 -11.13 3.27 25.26
C TYR A 465 -10.03 3.84 26.14
N PHE A 466 -10.16 5.12 26.47
CA PHE A 466 -9.23 5.88 27.29
C PHE A 466 -9.94 6.29 28.58
N HIS A 467 -9.42 5.88 29.72
CA HIS A 467 -10.03 6.17 31.01
C HIS A 467 -9.09 7.03 31.86
N PRO A 468 -9.63 7.93 32.70
CA PRO A 468 -8.81 8.72 33.64
C PRO A 468 -7.88 7.82 34.50
N GLY A 469 -6.58 8.13 34.47
CA GLY A 469 -5.56 7.36 35.21
C GLY A 469 -5.14 6.04 34.55
N GLN A 470 -5.66 5.73 33.35
CA GLN A 470 -5.24 4.61 32.50
C GLN A 470 -4.98 5.13 31.10
N ASP A 471 -3.99 4.56 30.40
CA ASP A 471 -3.63 5.05 29.07
C ASP A 471 -4.66 4.63 28.03
N MET A 472 -4.70 3.35 27.68
CA MET A 472 -5.68 2.83 26.73
C MET A 472 -6.00 1.36 26.99
N ASN A 473 -7.19 0.96 26.63
CA ASN A 473 -7.67 -0.41 26.71
C ASN A 473 -8.31 -0.81 25.39
N VAL A 474 -8.01 -2.01 24.91
CA VAL A 474 -8.65 -2.57 23.72
C VAL A 474 -10.15 -2.71 23.99
N GLY A 475 -10.98 -2.15 23.13
CA GLY A 475 -12.42 -2.33 23.13
C GLY A 475 -12.81 -3.56 22.31
N THR A 476 -13.03 -3.38 21.02
CA THR A 476 -13.22 -4.49 20.09
C THR A 476 -11.86 -5.07 19.71
N SER A 477 -11.59 -6.29 20.15
CA SER A 477 -10.27 -6.94 20.01
C SER A 477 -10.04 -7.63 18.65
N TRP A 478 -10.87 -7.39 17.66
CA TRP A 478 -10.67 -7.91 16.31
C TRP A 478 -9.54 -7.14 15.61
N ASN A 479 -8.80 -7.84 14.75
CA ASN A 479 -7.95 -7.24 13.74
C ASN A 479 -8.37 -7.78 12.39
N ILE A 480 -8.75 -6.94 11.48
CA ILE A 480 -9.17 -7.34 10.14
C ILE A 480 -8.18 -6.91 9.05
N LEU A 481 -6.91 -6.75 9.41
CA LEU A 481 -5.80 -6.39 8.50
C LEU A 481 -5.82 -4.94 8.01
N ARG A 482 -6.36 -4.02 8.79
CA ARG A 482 -6.59 -2.61 8.42
C ARG A 482 -5.32 -1.85 8.02
N PRO A 483 -5.44 -0.87 7.09
CA PRO A 483 -4.35 -0.08 6.54
C PRO A 483 -4.10 1.27 7.24
N GLU A 484 -5.03 1.86 7.96
CA GLU A 484 -5.09 3.29 8.28
C GLU A 484 -3.85 3.78 9.05
N THR A 485 -3.31 2.95 9.93
CA THR A 485 -2.04 3.28 10.61
C THR A 485 -0.87 3.26 9.63
N VAL A 486 -0.72 2.23 8.77
CA VAL A 486 0.39 2.18 7.81
C VAL A 486 0.24 3.21 6.68
N GLU A 487 -0.98 3.59 6.32
CA GLU A 487 -1.27 4.74 5.46
C GLU A 487 -0.67 6.02 6.04
N SER A 488 -0.98 6.30 7.31
CA SER A 488 -0.44 7.49 8.00
C SER A 488 1.09 7.46 8.06
N LEU A 489 1.71 6.31 8.35
CA LEU A 489 3.16 6.17 8.35
C LEU A 489 3.76 6.44 6.97
N PHE A 490 3.09 5.99 5.89
CA PHE A 490 3.50 6.28 4.52
C PHE A 490 3.48 7.79 4.23
N TYR A 491 2.38 8.49 4.51
CA TYR A 491 2.29 9.94 4.26
C TYR A 491 3.28 10.73 5.12
N LEU A 492 3.40 10.40 6.40
CA LEU A 492 4.36 11.06 7.29
C LEU A 492 5.80 10.89 6.79
N TRP A 493 6.19 9.67 6.39
CA TRP A 493 7.50 9.45 5.80
C TRP A 493 7.69 10.24 4.50
N ARG A 494 6.72 10.23 3.58
CA ARG A 494 6.78 10.97 2.30
C ARG A 494 6.90 12.48 2.48
N VAL A 495 6.34 13.03 3.56
CA VAL A 495 6.35 14.46 3.83
C VAL A 495 7.59 14.91 4.62
N THR A 496 8.04 14.08 5.57
CA THR A 496 9.10 14.45 6.53
C THR A 496 10.47 13.83 6.24
N GLY A 497 10.51 12.72 5.50
CA GLY A 497 11.73 11.91 5.31
C GLY A 497 12.20 11.18 6.58
N ASN A 498 11.41 11.17 7.66
CA ASN A 498 11.80 10.56 8.92
C ASN A 498 11.67 9.03 8.86
N LYS A 499 12.80 8.35 8.94
CA LYS A 499 12.90 6.88 8.87
C LYS A 499 12.23 6.14 10.04
N THR A 500 11.90 6.82 11.14
CA THR A 500 11.16 6.23 12.26
C THR A 500 9.83 5.61 11.78
N TYR A 501 9.16 6.26 10.82
CA TYR A 501 7.91 5.74 10.27
C TYR A 501 8.11 4.44 9.49
N GLN A 502 9.26 4.29 8.81
CA GLN A 502 9.63 3.02 8.17
C GLN A 502 9.89 1.92 9.19
N GLU A 503 10.53 2.22 10.33
CA GLU A 503 10.72 1.24 11.40
C GLU A 503 9.40 0.79 12.02
N TRP A 504 8.47 1.71 12.26
CA TRP A 504 7.15 1.37 12.79
C TRP A 504 6.34 0.52 11.80
N GLY A 505 6.34 0.88 10.52
CA GLY A 505 5.69 0.08 9.48
C GLY A 505 6.31 -1.32 9.35
N TRP A 506 7.63 -1.42 9.49
CA TRP A 506 8.31 -2.71 9.48
C TRP A 506 7.91 -3.59 10.66
N ASN A 507 7.81 -3.03 11.86
CA ASN A 507 7.35 -3.77 13.04
C ASN A 507 5.91 -4.29 12.87
N ILE A 508 5.02 -3.47 12.28
CA ILE A 508 3.65 -3.88 11.96
C ILE A 508 3.65 -5.00 10.91
N PHE A 509 4.45 -4.88 9.85
CA PHE A 509 4.59 -5.93 8.84
C PHE A 509 5.05 -7.26 9.45
N GLN A 510 6.07 -7.23 10.31
CA GLN A 510 6.55 -8.42 11.00
C GLN A 510 5.48 -9.05 11.91
N ALA A 511 4.61 -8.24 12.52
CA ALA A 511 3.49 -8.74 13.30
C ALA A 511 2.44 -9.45 12.43
N PHE A 512 2.13 -8.95 11.23
CA PHE A 512 1.30 -9.64 10.24
C PHE A 512 1.94 -10.96 9.79
N GLU A 513 3.23 -10.96 9.44
CA GLU A 513 3.96 -12.18 9.07
C GLU A 513 3.89 -13.25 10.16
N LYS A 514 4.04 -12.85 11.40
CA LYS A 514 4.05 -13.78 12.54
C LYS A 514 2.66 -14.29 12.92
N ASN A 515 1.63 -13.43 12.90
CA ASN A 515 0.34 -13.73 13.53
C ASN A 515 -0.79 -13.92 12.52
N SER A 516 -0.73 -13.33 11.32
CA SER A 516 -1.78 -13.39 10.31
C SER A 516 -1.48 -14.33 9.15
N ARG A 517 -0.21 -14.59 8.85
CA ARG A 517 0.19 -15.47 7.74
C ARG A 517 -0.21 -16.91 7.98
N LEU A 518 -0.75 -17.55 6.95
CA LEU A 518 -1.03 -18.99 6.83
C LEU A 518 -0.36 -19.53 5.57
N GLU A 519 -0.33 -20.86 5.41
CA GLU A 519 0.07 -21.50 4.14
C GLU A 519 -0.78 -21.03 2.94
N THR A 520 -1.99 -20.61 3.21
CA THR A 520 -3.04 -20.32 2.23
C THR A 520 -3.46 -18.86 2.19
N GLY A 521 -2.56 -17.93 2.51
CA GLY A 521 -2.80 -16.49 2.52
C GLY A 521 -2.65 -15.85 3.89
N TYR A 522 -3.39 -14.78 4.12
CA TYR A 522 -3.41 -14.08 5.41
C TYR A 522 -4.81 -14.05 5.99
N VAL A 523 -4.92 -13.91 7.30
CA VAL A 523 -6.20 -13.83 8.01
C VAL A 523 -6.14 -12.75 9.07
N GLY A 524 -7.27 -12.12 9.34
CA GLY A 524 -7.48 -11.32 10.53
C GLY A 524 -7.45 -12.14 11.81
N LEU A 525 -7.57 -11.46 12.95
CA LEU A 525 -7.73 -12.09 14.26
C LEU A 525 -9.10 -11.73 14.84
N LYS A 526 -9.75 -12.71 15.44
CA LYS A 526 -10.95 -12.48 16.28
C LYS A 526 -10.61 -11.88 17.63
N ASP A 527 -9.35 -12.02 18.04
CA ASP A 527 -8.86 -11.47 19.30
C ASP A 527 -7.35 -11.27 19.26
N VAL A 528 -6.94 -10.01 19.28
CA VAL A 528 -5.52 -9.61 19.29
C VAL A 528 -4.79 -9.99 20.57
N ASN A 529 -5.49 -10.30 21.65
CA ASN A 529 -4.88 -10.69 22.92
C ASN A 529 -4.49 -12.17 22.93
N SER A 530 -5.30 -13.03 22.33
CA SER A 530 -5.07 -14.48 22.29
C SER A 530 -4.50 -14.97 20.96
N GLY A 531 -4.61 -14.17 19.88
CA GLY A 531 -4.19 -14.57 18.54
C GLY A 531 -5.15 -15.55 17.85
N ILE A 532 -6.39 -15.67 18.35
CA ILE A 532 -7.43 -16.48 17.69
C ILE A 532 -7.71 -15.89 16.32
N LYS A 533 -7.51 -16.72 15.28
CA LYS A 533 -7.62 -16.30 13.89
C LYS A 533 -9.07 -16.16 13.44
N ASP A 534 -9.33 -15.20 12.58
CA ASP A 534 -10.49 -15.12 11.72
C ASP A 534 -10.30 -15.99 10.46
N ASN A 535 -11.32 -16.12 9.64
CA ASN A 535 -11.24 -16.87 8.38
C ASN A 535 -11.53 -15.95 7.19
N MET A 536 -10.95 -14.77 7.18
CA MET A 536 -11.14 -13.81 6.10
C MET A 536 -9.82 -13.12 5.76
N MET A 537 -9.51 -13.05 4.47
CA MET A 537 -8.50 -12.17 3.90
C MET A 537 -9.23 -11.04 3.17
N GLN A 538 -9.33 -9.90 3.83
CA GLN A 538 -10.03 -8.73 3.32
C GLN A 538 -9.38 -8.22 2.02
N SER A 539 -10.18 -7.74 1.05
CA SER A 539 -9.67 -7.26 -0.24
C SER A 539 -8.70 -6.09 -0.06
N PHE A 540 -8.98 -5.18 0.87
CA PHE A 540 -8.12 -4.04 1.18
C PHE A 540 -6.75 -4.41 1.75
N PHE A 541 -6.55 -5.62 2.26
CA PHE A 541 -5.21 -6.04 2.68
C PHE A 541 -4.21 -6.01 1.52
N LEU A 542 -4.64 -6.45 0.34
CA LEU A 542 -3.84 -6.43 -0.89
C LEU A 542 -3.87 -5.04 -1.55
N ALA A 543 -5.04 -4.40 -1.52
CA ALA A 543 -5.25 -3.09 -2.12
C ALA A 543 -4.51 -1.98 -1.40
N GLU A 544 -4.48 -2.00 -0.07
CA GLU A 544 -4.05 -0.90 0.78
C GLU A 544 -2.87 -1.28 1.67
N THR A 545 -3.08 -2.20 2.62
CA THR A 545 -2.10 -2.50 3.68
C THR A 545 -0.75 -2.89 3.09
N LEU A 546 -0.73 -3.83 2.16
CA LEU A 546 0.50 -4.25 1.48
C LEU A 546 1.03 -3.18 0.51
N LYS A 547 0.14 -2.42 -0.13
CA LYS A 547 0.54 -1.31 -1.02
C LYS A 547 1.23 -0.19 -0.25
N TYR A 548 0.62 0.31 0.83
CA TYR A 548 1.23 1.35 1.65
C TYR A 548 2.55 0.89 2.29
N LEU A 549 2.62 -0.35 2.77
CA LEU A 549 3.89 -0.92 3.26
C LEU A 549 4.96 -1.00 2.15
N TYR A 550 4.60 -1.40 0.93
CA TYR A 550 5.53 -1.42 -0.20
C TYR A 550 6.02 -0.01 -0.56
N LEU A 551 5.10 0.96 -0.63
CA LEU A 551 5.41 2.35 -0.95
C LEU A 551 6.17 3.06 0.16
N LEU A 552 6.01 2.65 1.42
CA LEU A 552 6.77 3.13 2.57
C LEU A 552 8.27 2.82 2.44
N PHE A 553 8.61 1.71 1.77
CA PHE A 553 10.00 1.31 1.50
C PHE A 553 10.44 1.56 0.05
N SER A 554 9.63 2.27 -0.75
CA SER A 554 9.94 2.60 -2.13
C SER A 554 10.46 4.04 -2.26
N PRO A 555 11.30 4.35 -3.26
CA PRO A 555 11.67 5.73 -3.57
C PRO A 555 10.46 6.65 -3.71
N THR A 556 10.61 7.92 -3.37
CA THR A 556 9.51 8.91 -3.41
C THR A 556 8.98 9.14 -4.83
N SER A 557 9.77 8.84 -5.84
CA SER A 557 9.38 8.87 -7.25
C SER A 557 8.38 7.78 -7.66
N VAL A 558 8.31 6.67 -6.91
CA VAL A 558 7.30 5.63 -7.13
C VAL A 558 5.95 6.12 -6.62
N ILE A 559 5.03 6.42 -7.54
CA ILE A 559 3.74 7.06 -7.24
C ILE A 559 3.95 8.35 -6.44
N SER A 560 4.52 9.36 -7.10
CA SER A 560 4.80 10.67 -6.51
C SER A 560 3.52 11.37 -6.06
N LEU A 561 3.49 11.91 -4.84
CA LEU A 561 2.36 12.69 -4.31
C LEU A 561 2.14 14.05 -5.02
N ASP A 562 3.02 14.43 -5.94
CA ASP A 562 2.85 15.62 -6.77
C ASP A 562 2.11 15.32 -8.09
N GLU A 563 2.07 14.03 -8.49
CA GLU A 563 1.41 13.57 -9.71
C GLU A 563 0.16 12.73 -9.44
N TRP A 564 0.07 12.14 -8.25
CA TRP A 564 -0.97 11.17 -7.90
C TRP A 564 -1.64 11.53 -6.58
N VAL A 565 -2.94 11.28 -6.51
CA VAL A 565 -3.73 11.32 -5.28
C VAL A 565 -4.36 9.95 -5.05
N PHE A 566 -4.21 9.42 -3.84
CA PHE A 566 -4.85 8.17 -3.47
C PHE A 566 -6.30 8.41 -3.03
N ASN A 567 -7.21 7.55 -3.47
CA ASN A 567 -8.54 7.51 -2.88
C ASN A 567 -8.50 6.84 -1.49
N THR A 568 -9.64 6.66 -0.85
CA THR A 568 -9.70 6.07 0.50
C THR A 568 -9.48 4.54 0.51
N GLU A 569 -9.41 3.88 -0.66
CA GLU A 569 -9.03 2.46 -0.83
C GLU A 569 -7.61 2.33 -1.42
N ALA A 570 -6.78 3.36 -1.20
CA ALA A 570 -5.40 3.41 -1.69
C ALA A 570 -5.20 3.28 -3.22
N HIS A 571 -6.20 3.58 -4.02
CA HIS A 571 -6.06 3.59 -5.48
C HIS A 571 -5.49 4.93 -5.95
N PRO A 572 -4.27 4.98 -6.53
CA PRO A 572 -3.70 6.22 -7.05
C PRO A 572 -4.41 6.66 -8.33
N LEU A 573 -4.95 7.85 -8.31
CA LEU A 573 -5.56 8.54 -9.45
C LEU A 573 -4.64 9.67 -9.91
N ARG A 574 -4.36 9.74 -11.20
CA ARG A 574 -3.46 10.75 -11.76
C ARG A 574 -4.10 12.14 -11.69
N ILE A 575 -3.35 13.12 -11.18
CA ILE A 575 -3.75 14.53 -11.14
C ILE A 575 -3.66 15.09 -12.57
N VAL A 576 -4.79 15.55 -13.10
CA VAL A 576 -4.86 16.09 -14.46
C VAL A 576 -4.55 17.59 -14.43
N THR A 577 -3.52 18.00 -15.17
CA THR A 577 -3.15 19.41 -15.30
C THR A 577 -3.93 20.13 -16.40
N ARG A 578 -4.00 21.47 -16.36
CA ARG A 578 -4.66 22.25 -17.43
C ARG A 578 -4.04 22.03 -18.81
N GLY A 579 -2.75 21.73 -18.88
CA GLY A 579 -2.06 21.40 -20.12
C GLY A 579 -2.59 20.13 -20.77
N ASP A 580 -2.93 19.15 -19.98
CA ASP A 580 -3.44 17.85 -20.44
C ASP A 580 -4.85 17.96 -21.04
N LEU A 581 -5.68 18.92 -20.55
CA LEU A 581 -7.02 19.16 -21.04
C LEU A 581 -7.06 19.83 -22.43
N HIS A 582 -5.99 20.54 -22.85
CA HIS A 582 -5.87 21.23 -24.13
C HIS A 582 -5.13 20.43 -25.20
N GLN A 583 -4.44 19.37 -24.84
CA GLN A 583 -3.90 18.43 -25.83
C GLN A 583 -5.05 17.52 -26.27
N GLU A 584 -5.57 17.76 -27.48
CA GLU A 584 -6.59 16.92 -28.16
C GLU A 584 -6.10 15.48 -28.44
N ASN A 585 -4.95 15.10 -27.92
CA ASN A 585 -4.36 13.80 -28.02
C ASN A 585 -3.86 13.32 -26.65
N PHE A 586 -4.77 12.75 -25.85
CA PHE A 586 -4.41 11.61 -25.02
C PHE A 586 -4.22 10.37 -25.93
N GLN A 587 -3.58 10.59 -27.06
CA GLN A 587 -2.84 9.54 -27.72
C GLN A 587 -1.52 9.46 -26.97
N VAL A 588 -1.44 8.56 -26.00
CA VAL A 588 -0.20 7.85 -25.76
C VAL A 588 0.29 7.50 -27.17
N ASP A 589 1.39 8.12 -27.58
CA ASP A 589 1.99 7.85 -28.90
C ASP A 589 2.49 6.40 -28.91
N ARG A 590 1.55 5.48 -29.12
CA ARG A 590 1.76 4.04 -29.23
C ARG A 590 2.00 3.63 -30.68
N GLN A 591 2.66 4.48 -31.45
CA GLN A 591 3.25 4.05 -32.68
C GLN A 591 4.76 3.82 -32.54
N GLN A 592 5.16 3.07 -31.51
CA GLN A 592 6.34 2.21 -31.67
C GLN A 592 5.84 0.76 -31.58
N LYS A 593 5.51 0.28 -32.78
CA LYS A 593 5.30 -1.13 -33.08
C LYS A 593 6.42 -1.95 -32.49
N LEU A 594 6.07 -2.84 -31.57
CA LEU A 594 6.91 -3.99 -31.26
C LEU A 594 7.17 -4.73 -32.59
N PRO A 595 8.39 -4.93 -33.03
CA PRO A 595 8.68 -5.81 -34.15
C PRO A 595 8.59 -7.26 -33.63
N ILE A 596 7.38 -7.82 -33.65
CA ILE A 596 7.23 -9.27 -33.55
C ILE A 596 7.64 -9.83 -34.92
N HIS A 597 8.93 -10.06 -35.11
CA HIS A 597 9.40 -10.92 -36.14
C HIS A 597 9.24 -12.39 -35.73
N PHE A 598 8.01 -12.91 -35.84
CA PHE A 598 7.83 -14.33 -36.09
C PHE A 598 8.28 -14.62 -37.51
N ARG A 599 9.55 -15.03 -37.72
CA ARG A 599 9.97 -15.74 -38.92
C ARG A 599 9.35 -17.13 -38.83
N GLY A 600 8.16 -17.28 -39.41
CA GLY A 600 7.61 -18.56 -39.77
C GLY A 600 8.55 -19.27 -40.75
N ARG A 601 9.11 -20.38 -40.37
CA ARG A 601 9.78 -21.34 -41.23
C ARG A 601 8.74 -21.83 -42.25
N LYS A 602 8.95 -21.51 -43.52
CA LYS A 602 8.26 -22.14 -44.66
C LYS A 602 8.73 -23.59 -44.72
N GLU A 603 7.91 -24.52 -44.30
CA GLU A 603 8.08 -25.91 -44.69
C GLU A 603 7.70 -26.07 -46.17
N GLY A 604 8.67 -26.58 -46.93
CA GLY A 604 8.53 -26.80 -48.34
C GLY A 604 7.53 -27.93 -48.61
N ARG A 605 6.57 -27.67 -49.52
CA ARG A 605 5.77 -28.69 -50.17
C ARG A 605 6.68 -29.52 -51.08
N LEU A 606 6.90 -30.76 -50.73
CA LEU A 606 7.29 -31.81 -51.70
C LEU A 606 6.01 -32.31 -52.35
N GLY A 607 5.90 -32.09 -53.65
CA GLY A 607 4.87 -32.70 -54.47
C GLY A 607 5.24 -34.15 -54.78
N TYR A 608 4.23 -35.01 -54.82
CA TYR A 608 4.20 -36.24 -55.62
C TYR A 608 2.79 -36.39 -56.19
N ASN A 609 2.77 -36.52 -57.54
CA ASN A 609 1.77 -37.01 -58.48
C ASN A 609 0.30 -37.07 -58.07
#